data_7ea373096509ef33f9e52e8d6cad1184
#
_entry.id   7ea373096509ef33f9e52e8d6cad1184
#
_cell.length_a   1.000
_cell.length_b   1.000
_cell.length_c   1.000
_cell.angle_alpha   90.00
_cell.angle_beta   90.00
_cell.angle_gamma   90.00
#
_symmetry.space_group_name_H-M   'P 1'
#
loop_
_entity.id
_entity.type
_entity.pdbx_description
1 polymer ?
#
loop_
_entity_poly.entity_id
_entity_poly.type
_entity_poly.pdbx_seq_one_letter_code
_entity_poly.pdbx_strand_id
1 'polypeptide(L)'
;LGVSRQQIGVWLLAWLMPVSGWAVPDVVVSIKPVHSLVSMIMRDLGEPQLLIEGAASPHQYAMRPSEAAQLADADLVVWVGPTLESFLVRPLNQMRAVSSRELQLQSHPLITPLKSRGYSFARPAVGRTKGSVDPHVWLDPNNAAGILQAVTDTLSEMDPSNAARYAANRDHAIQEINDVQHSVMRALHGVQSEPFVVFHDAYQYFEHAFGLNYAGALALSPERQPGVRQVRMLMDTIDQQSVTCVFSEPQFPSKLVQX
;
A
#
# COMPACT_ATOMS: atom_id res chain seq x y z
N LEU A 1 27.60 -83.16 1.83
CA LEU A 1 28.20 -81.93 2.29
C LEU A 1 27.44 -80.77 1.60
N GLY A 2 26.42 -80.23 2.31
CA GLY A 2 25.62 -79.13 1.81
C GLY A 2 26.03 -77.78 2.45
N VAL A 3 26.38 -76.80 1.66
CA VAL A 3 26.69 -75.45 2.14
C VAL A 3 25.43 -74.59 1.99
N SER A 4 24.87 -74.19 3.12
CA SER A 4 23.69 -73.32 3.14
C SER A 4 24.14 -71.85 2.86
N ARG A 5 23.59 -71.22 1.80
CA ARG A 5 23.75 -69.77 1.51
C ARG A 5 22.83 -69.02 2.44
N GLN A 6 23.39 -68.33 3.43
CA GLN A 6 22.64 -67.29 4.18
C GLN A 6 22.53 -66.07 3.33
N GLN A 7 21.27 -65.69 2.98
CA GLN A 7 20.99 -64.39 2.32
C GLN A 7 20.98 -63.29 3.41
N ILE A 8 21.94 -62.39 3.32
CA ILE A 8 21.99 -61.19 4.17
C ILE A 8 21.09 -60.16 3.52
N GLY A 9 19.91 -59.96 4.07
CA GLY A 9 18.99 -58.90 3.65
C GLY A 9 19.50 -57.55 4.13
N VAL A 10 19.92 -56.73 3.21
CA VAL A 10 20.29 -55.32 3.51
C VAL A 10 18.99 -54.49 3.59
N TRP A 11 18.59 -54.16 4.81
CA TRP A 11 17.48 -53.21 5.01
C TRP A 11 17.97 -51.81 4.84
N LEU A 12 17.61 -51.16 3.71
CA LEU A 12 17.79 -49.74 3.51
C LEU A 12 16.73 -48.98 4.35
N LEU A 13 17.12 -48.55 5.54
CA LEU A 13 16.33 -47.59 6.31
C LEU A 13 16.40 -46.23 5.57
N ALA A 14 15.39 -45.92 4.78
CA ALA A 14 15.19 -44.57 4.24
C ALA A 14 14.92 -43.63 5.42
N TRP A 15 15.89 -42.82 5.79
CA TRP A 15 15.72 -41.76 6.75
C TRP A 15 14.81 -40.69 6.10
N LEU A 16 13.54 -40.73 6.48
CA LEU A 16 12.61 -39.62 6.21
C LEU A 16 13.04 -38.47 7.13
N MET A 17 13.93 -37.63 6.63
CA MET A 17 14.21 -36.37 7.33
C MET A 17 12.93 -35.56 7.32
N PRO A 18 12.46 -35.07 8.47
CA PRO A 18 11.36 -34.11 8.45
C PRO A 18 11.82 -32.88 7.67
N VAL A 19 11.14 -32.59 6.59
CA VAL A 19 11.27 -31.29 5.94
C VAL A 19 10.69 -30.31 6.95
N SER A 20 11.56 -29.61 7.67
CA SER A 20 11.12 -28.48 8.49
C SER A 20 10.57 -27.44 7.54
N GLY A 21 9.29 -27.51 7.27
CA GLY A 21 8.59 -26.45 6.56
C GLY A 21 8.71 -25.19 7.42
N TRP A 22 9.33 -24.18 6.90
CA TRP A 22 9.31 -22.85 7.51
C TRP A 22 7.84 -22.42 7.54
N ALA A 23 7.38 -21.94 8.67
CA ALA A 23 6.03 -21.40 8.76
C ALA A 23 5.95 -20.16 7.86
N VAL A 24 4.81 -19.98 7.21
CA VAL A 24 4.55 -18.75 6.42
C VAL A 24 4.69 -17.55 7.35
N PRO A 25 5.44 -16.51 6.98
CA PRO A 25 5.65 -15.36 7.86
C PRO A 25 4.35 -14.68 8.28
N ASP A 26 4.28 -14.25 9.54
CA ASP A 26 3.22 -13.39 10.04
C ASP A 26 3.45 -11.96 9.53
N VAL A 27 2.59 -11.51 8.61
CA VAL A 27 2.72 -10.23 7.94
C VAL A 27 1.66 -9.26 8.45
N VAL A 28 2.08 -8.09 8.92
CA VAL A 28 1.17 -6.99 9.28
C VAL A 28 1.29 -5.89 8.22
N VAL A 29 0.16 -5.42 7.73
CA VAL A 29 0.09 -4.37 6.71
C VAL A 29 -0.68 -3.17 7.26
N SER A 30 -0.16 -1.98 7.05
CA SER A 30 -0.70 -0.76 7.68
C SER A 30 -2.10 -0.38 7.19
N ILE A 31 -2.34 -0.38 5.87
CA ILE A 31 -3.57 0.17 5.26
C ILE A 31 -4.20 -0.80 4.25
N LYS A 32 -5.51 -0.68 4.08
CA LYS A 32 -6.31 -1.55 3.20
C LYS A 32 -5.80 -1.70 1.77
N PRO A 33 -5.46 -0.63 1.02
CA PRO A 33 -5.03 -0.83 -0.37
C PRO A 33 -3.72 -1.63 -0.46
N VAL A 34 -2.77 -1.39 0.43
CA VAL A 34 -1.52 -2.15 0.48
C VAL A 34 -1.80 -3.59 0.95
N HIS A 35 -2.68 -3.76 1.94
CA HIS A 35 -3.10 -5.09 2.41
C HIS A 35 -3.67 -5.92 1.26
N SER A 36 -4.51 -5.32 0.40
CA SER A 36 -5.07 -6.01 -0.77
C SER A 36 -3.95 -6.53 -1.68
N LEU A 37 -2.92 -5.73 -1.96
CA LEU A 37 -1.79 -6.13 -2.79
C LEU A 37 -0.98 -7.27 -2.13
N VAL A 38 -0.73 -7.16 -0.82
CA VAL A 38 0.01 -8.21 -0.08
C VAL A 38 -0.79 -9.52 -0.07
N SER A 39 -2.13 -9.43 0.11
CA SER A 39 -3.02 -10.61 0.09
C SER A 39 -2.96 -11.34 -1.25
N MET A 40 -2.79 -10.61 -2.37
CA MET A 40 -2.64 -11.24 -3.69
C MET A 40 -1.38 -12.12 -3.73
N ILE A 41 -0.27 -11.66 -3.12
CA ILE A 41 0.99 -12.43 -3.08
C ILE A 41 0.87 -13.64 -2.14
N MET A 42 0.18 -13.48 -1.02
CA MET A 42 0.04 -14.54 -0.01
C MET A 42 -1.11 -15.52 -0.29
N ARG A 43 -1.80 -15.38 -1.42
CA ARG A 43 -2.95 -16.22 -1.81
C ARG A 43 -2.60 -17.73 -1.69
N ASP A 44 -3.46 -18.48 -0.99
CA ASP A 44 -3.33 -19.93 -0.72
C ASP A 44 -2.13 -20.32 0.16
N LEU A 45 -1.45 -19.35 0.76
CA LEU A 45 -0.33 -19.58 1.68
C LEU A 45 -0.66 -19.07 3.08
N GLY A 46 -1.17 -17.86 3.19
CA GLY A 46 -1.53 -17.22 4.44
C GLY A 46 -2.32 -15.96 4.21
N GLU A 47 -2.73 -15.31 5.28
CA GLU A 47 -3.45 -14.03 5.19
C GLU A 47 -2.68 -12.96 5.98
N PRO A 48 -2.31 -11.84 5.35
CA PRO A 48 -1.71 -10.74 6.10
C PRO A 48 -2.74 -10.11 7.04
N GLN A 49 -2.27 -9.59 8.15
CA GLN A 49 -3.11 -8.89 9.12
C GLN A 49 -3.16 -7.41 8.78
N LEU A 50 -4.36 -6.83 8.80
CA LEU A 50 -4.55 -5.40 8.56
C LEU A 50 -4.46 -4.63 9.88
N LEU A 51 -3.62 -3.60 9.94
CA LEU A 51 -3.44 -2.80 11.16
C LEU A 51 -4.56 -1.77 11.33
N ILE A 52 -4.83 -0.96 10.29
CA ILE A 52 -5.85 0.09 10.37
C ILE A 52 -7.17 -0.42 9.76
N GLU A 53 -8.05 -0.86 10.62
CA GLU A 53 -9.38 -1.33 10.24
C GLU A 53 -10.38 -0.18 10.07
N GLY A 54 -11.51 -0.45 9.42
CA GLY A 54 -12.60 0.48 9.27
C GLY A 54 -12.30 1.64 8.33
N ALA A 55 -12.77 2.83 8.67
CA ALA A 55 -12.64 4.05 7.87
C ALA A 55 -11.71 5.10 8.51
N ALA A 56 -10.83 4.67 9.41
CA ALA A 56 -9.89 5.61 10.06
C ALA A 56 -8.82 6.09 9.08
N SER A 57 -8.47 7.37 9.19
CA SER A 57 -7.43 7.97 8.36
C SER A 57 -6.03 7.62 8.89
N PRO A 58 -5.13 7.10 8.05
CA PRO A 58 -3.77 6.79 8.46
C PRO A 58 -2.92 8.03 8.78
N HIS A 59 -3.31 9.21 8.29
CA HIS A 59 -2.54 10.44 8.52
C HIS A 59 -2.55 10.90 9.98
N GLN A 60 -3.59 10.54 10.75
CA GLN A 60 -3.71 10.93 12.17
C GLN A 60 -4.20 9.76 13.02
N TYR A 61 -3.63 8.61 12.78
CA TYR A 61 -4.00 7.41 13.52
C TYR A 61 -3.30 7.36 14.89
N ALA A 62 -4.03 6.97 15.90
CA ALA A 62 -3.50 6.67 17.24
C ALA A 62 -3.64 5.16 17.48
N MET A 63 -2.51 4.49 17.54
CA MET A 63 -2.44 3.02 17.65
C MET A 63 -3.01 2.53 18.99
N ARG A 64 -3.82 1.50 18.94
CA ARG A 64 -4.39 0.83 20.11
C ARG A 64 -3.36 -0.16 20.71
N PRO A 65 -3.47 -0.48 22.00
CA PRO A 65 -2.58 -1.49 22.60
C PRO A 65 -2.59 -2.86 21.89
N SER A 66 -3.76 -3.30 21.41
CA SER A 66 -3.88 -4.55 20.65
C SER A 66 -3.08 -4.50 19.33
N GLU A 67 -3.08 -3.36 18.65
CA GLU A 67 -2.33 -3.16 17.42
C GLU A 67 -0.82 -3.11 17.68
N ALA A 68 -0.42 -2.55 18.83
CA ALA A 68 0.98 -2.57 19.25
C ALA A 68 1.46 -4.00 19.52
N ALA A 69 0.61 -4.84 20.10
CA ALA A 69 0.90 -6.27 20.29
C ALA A 69 1.01 -6.99 18.94
N GLN A 70 0.05 -6.76 18.04
CA GLN A 70 0.05 -7.29 16.67
C GLN A 70 1.35 -6.94 15.94
N LEU A 71 1.81 -5.69 16.02
CA LEU A 71 3.08 -5.26 15.44
C LEU A 71 4.27 -5.99 16.07
N ALA A 72 4.26 -6.16 17.39
CA ALA A 72 5.37 -6.79 18.12
C ALA A 72 5.54 -8.26 17.76
N ASP A 73 4.45 -8.94 17.42
CA ASP A 73 4.45 -10.37 17.05
C ASP A 73 4.73 -10.60 15.56
N ALA A 74 4.70 -9.56 14.72
CA ALA A 74 4.87 -9.67 13.28
C ALA A 74 6.30 -10.04 12.87
N ASP A 75 6.43 -10.96 11.89
CA ASP A 75 7.70 -11.25 11.22
C ASP A 75 8.07 -10.17 10.20
N LEU A 76 7.04 -9.57 9.56
CA LEU A 76 7.19 -8.52 8.56
C LEU A 76 6.12 -7.45 8.72
N VAL A 77 6.53 -6.19 8.72
CA VAL A 77 5.61 -5.04 8.68
C VAL A 77 5.73 -4.34 7.34
N VAL A 78 4.63 -4.28 6.58
CA VAL A 78 4.55 -3.57 5.30
C VAL A 78 3.79 -2.27 5.52
N TRP A 79 4.41 -1.14 5.21
CA TRP A 79 3.83 0.20 5.41
C TRP A 79 4.29 1.16 4.33
N VAL A 80 3.51 2.22 4.11
CA VAL A 80 3.88 3.19 3.07
C VAL A 80 5.10 3.99 3.51
N GLY A 81 5.06 4.58 4.71
CA GLY A 81 6.20 5.34 5.20
C GLY A 81 5.83 6.52 6.10
N PRO A 82 6.84 7.23 6.61
CA PRO A 82 6.63 8.27 7.62
C PRO A 82 5.75 9.45 7.18
N THR A 83 5.56 9.67 5.90
CA THR A 83 4.69 10.76 5.41
C THR A 83 3.21 10.39 5.51
N LEU A 84 2.87 9.10 5.62
CA LEU A 84 1.50 8.62 5.83
C LEU A 84 1.30 8.18 7.28
N GLU A 85 2.07 7.17 7.71
CA GLU A 85 1.90 6.52 9.01
C GLU A 85 2.96 6.99 10.00
N SER A 86 2.97 8.29 10.31
CA SER A 86 3.94 8.88 11.25
C SER A 86 3.93 8.19 12.63
N PHE A 87 2.79 7.63 13.03
CA PHE A 87 2.61 6.91 14.30
C PHE A 87 3.42 5.60 14.36
N LEU A 88 3.79 5.01 13.21
CA LEU A 88 4.59 3.77 13.14
C LEU A 88 6.10 4.02 13.30
N VAL A 89 6.57 5.24 13.11
CA VAL A 89 8.03 5.56 13.13
C VAL A 89 8.69 5.12 14.43
N ARG A 90 8.11 5.48 15.58
CA ARG A 90 8.68 5.13 16.89
C ARG A 90 8.61 3.63 17.19
N PRO A 91 7.46 2.97 17.06
CA PRO A 91 7.38 1.52 17.25
C PRO A 91 8.35 0.75 16.36
N LEU A 92 8.38 1.02 15.05
CA LEU A 92 9.26 0.30 14.12
C LEU A 92 10.75 0.50 14.46
N ASN A 93 11.15 1.71 14.86
CA ASN A 93 12.53 1.95 15.29
C ASN A 93 12.90 1.14 16.55
N GLN A 94 11.94 0.90 17.42
CA GLN A 94 12.16 0.07 18.62
C GLN A 94 12.23 -1.43 18.25
N MET A 95 11.39 -1.86 17.31
CA MET A 95 11.34 -3.26 16.84
C MET A 95 12.58 -3.65 16.04
N ARG A 96 13.16 -2.76 15.24
CA ARG A 96 14.41 -2.98 14.49
C ARG A 96 15.54 -3.46 15.39
N ALA A 97 15.53 -3.06 16.65
CA ALA A 97 16.54 -3.48 17.64
C ALA A 97 16.38 -4.95 18.06
N VAL A 98 15.26 -5.61 17.72
CA VAL A 98 14.93 -6.94 18.23
C VAL A 98 14.91 -8.02 17.17
N SER A 99 14.29 -7.86 16.00
CA SER A 99 14.41 -8.80 14.86
C SER A 99 13.33 -8.68 13.77
N SER A 100 12.34 -7.82 13.90
CA SER A 100 11.28 -7.73 12.87
C SER A 100 11.79 -7.00 11.63
N ARG A 101 11.43 -7.51 10.46
CA ARG A 101 11.72 -6.85 9.19
C ARG A 101 10.64 -5.81 8.89
N GLU A 102 11.04 -4.72 8.22
CA GLU A 102 10.08 -3.75 7.70
C GLU A 102 10.28 -3.55 6.20
N LEU A 103 9.17 -3.42 5.50
CA LEU A 103 9.15 -3.04 4.09
C LEU A 103 8.48 -1.67 3.98
N GLN A 104 9.30 -0.63 3.83
CA GLN A 104 8.83 0.75 3.68
C GLN A 104 8.73 1.08 2.19
N LEU A 105 7.50 1.26 1.70
CA LEU A 105 7.22 1.35 0.26
C LEU A 105 7.67 2.67 -0.37
N GLN A 106 7.41 3.82 0.27
CA GLN A 106 7.66 5.13 -0.37
C GLN A 106 9.12 5.40 -0.71
N SER A 107 10.07 4.70 -0.08
CA SER A 107 11.50 4.83 -0.35
C SER A 107 12.09 3.60 -1.04
N HIS A 108 11.26 2.63 -1.42
CA HIS A 108 11.70 1.40 -2.06
C HIS A 108 12.15 1.68 -3.50
N PRO A 109 13.27 1.10 -3.97
CA PRO A 109 13.79 1.39 -5.34
C PRO A 109 12.82 1.08 -6.48
N LEU A 110 11.88 0.16 -6.29
CA LEU A 110 10.87 -0.21 -7.30
C LEU A 110 9.68 0.76 -7.35
N ILE A 111 9.64 1.77 -6.49
CA ILE A 111 8.53 2.73 -6.41
C ILE A 111 9.02 4.09 -6.94
N THR A 112 8.26 4.65 -7.85
CA THR A 112 8.54 6.00 -8.40
C THR A 112 7.77 7.02 -7.55
N PRO A 113 8.46 7.77 -6.67
CA PRO A 113 7.77 8.72 -5.82
C PRO A 113 7.48 10.03 -6.54
N LEU A 114 6.30 10.59 -6.32
CA LEU A 114 5.97 11.95 -6.71
C LEU A 114 6.16 12.89 -5.50
N LYS A 115 6.55 14.12 -5.77
CA LYS A 115 6.63 15.14 -4.72
C LYS A 115 5.23 15.67 -4.40
N SER A 116 4.95 15.84 -3.12
CA SER A 116 3.69 16.45 -2.69
C SER A 116 3.51 17.82 -3.32
N ARG A 117 2.35 18.07 -3.85
CA ARG A 117 1.93 19.40 -4.31
C ARG A 117 1.68 20.26 -3.06
N GLY A 118 2.28 21.41 -2.97
CA GLY A 118 1.85 22.41 -2.00
C GLY A 118 0.56 23.06 -2.49
N TYR A 119 -0.17 23.74 -1.60
CA TYR A 119 -1.23 24.61 -2.07
C TYR A 119 -0.65 25.61 -3.07
N SER A 120 -1.15 25.57 -4.28
CA SER A 120 -0.84 26.58 -5.27
C SER A 120 -1.25 27.99 -4.79
N PHE A 121 -2.10 28.06 -3.77
CA PHE A 121 -2.85 29.24 -3.37
C PHE A 121 -2.54 29.77 -1.97
N ALA A 122 -1.66 29.15 -1.18
CA ALA A 122 -1.50 29.59 0.20
C ALA A 122 -0.12 29.25 0.79
N ARG A 123 0.19 29.86 1.92
CA ARG A 123 1.35 29.55 2.77
C ARG A 123 1.50 28.05 2.97
N PRO A 124 2.74 27.53 3.02
CA PRO A 124 2.96 26.12 3.27
C PRO A 124 2.18 25.67 4.51
N ALA A 125 1.31 24.71 4.32
CA ALA A 125 0.60 24.12 5.45
C ALA A 125 1.63 23.43 6.37
N VAL A 126 1.54 23.69 7.65
CA VAL A 126 2.29 22.94 8.64
C VAL A 126 1.81 21.49 8.54
N GLY A 127 2.67 20.57 8.15
CA GLY A 127 2.32 19.15 8.03
C GLY A 127 2.76 18.50 6.72
N ARG A 128 2.69 19.22 5.59
CA ARG A 128 3.28 18.76 4.32
C ARG A 128 4.19 19.86 3.81
N THR A 129 5.47 19.65 3.93
CA THR A 129 6.46 20.54 3.31
C THR A 129 6.44 20.31 1.80
N LYS A 130 6.34 21.39 1.04
CA LYS A 130 6.50 21.35 -0.41
C LYS A 130 7.80 20.58 -0.73
N GLY A 131 7.69 19.49 -1.45
CA GLY A 131 8.83 18.65 -1.80
C GLY A 131 8.99 17.37 -0.98
N SER A 132 8.16 17.14 0.06
CA SER A 132 8.06 15.81 0.67
C SER A 132 7.41 14.84 -0.32
N VAL A 133 7.63 13.56 -0.13
CA VAL A 133 6.98 12.53 -0.98
C VAL A 133 5.47 12.51 -0.72
N ASP A 134 4.68 12.48 -1.79
CA ASP A 134 3.25 12.19 -1.71
C ASP A 134 3.11 10.71 -1.34
N PRO A 135 2.42 10.37 -0.23
CA PRO A 135 2.40 9.00 0.23
C PRO A 135 1.49 8.05 -0.56
N HIS A 136 0.61 8.55 -1.44
CA HIS A 136 -0.44 7.75 -2.08
C HIS A 136 0.09 6.92 -3.25
N VAL A 137 1.28 6.31 -3.08
CA VAL A 137 2.05 5.61 -4.12
C VAL A 137 1.29 4.47 -4.79
N TRP A 138 0.39 3.80 -4.07
CA TRP A 138 -0.38 2.64 -4.55
C TRP A 138 -1.41 2.99 -5.63
N LEU A 139 -1.67 4.27 -5.86
CA LEU A 139 -2.65 4.73 -6.86
C LEU A 139 -2.08 4.80 -8.28
N ASP A 140 -0.77 4.58 -8.46
CA ASP A 140 -0.16 4.37 -9.78
C ASP A 140 -0.08 2.85 -10.03
N PRO A 141 -0.67 2.33 -11.12
CA PRO A 141 -0.56 0.90 -11.44
C PRO A 141 0.87 0.38 -11.55
N ASN A 142 1.81 1.20 -12.03
CA ASN A 142 3.22 0.80 -12.11
C ASN A 142 3.82 0.66 -10.70
N ASN A 143 3.49 1.57 -9.79
CA ASN A 143 3.91 1.45 -8.40
C ASN A 143 3.23 0.25 -7.72
N ALA A 144 1.96 -0.02 -8.03
CA ALA A 144 1.28 -1.22 -7.52
C ALA A 144 2.03 -2.49 -7.94
N ALA A 145 2.45 -2.58 -9.21
CA ALA A 145 3.29 -3.69 -9.69
C ALA A 145 4.65 -3.71 -8.95
N GLY A 146 5.25 -2.55 -8.71
CA GLY A 146 6.48 -2.42 -7.91
C GLY A 146 6.31 -2.92 -6.48
N ILE A 147 5.15 -2.63 -5.86
CA ILE A 147 4.81 -3.12 -4.51
C ILE A 147 4.70 -4.66 -4.52
N LEU A 148 3.98 -5.21 -5.51
CA LEU A 148 3.83 -6.67 -5.65
C LEU A 148 5.22 -7.34 -5.76
N GLN A 149 6.11 -6.76 -6.55
CA GLN A 149 7.48 -7.30 -6.70
C GLN A 149 8.26 -7.20 -5.38
N ALA A 150 8.24 -6.05 -4.71
CA ALA A 150 8.95 -5.83 -3.45
C ALA A 150 8.50 -6.81 -2.36
N VAL A 151 7.18 -7.02 -2.26
CA VAL A 151 6.59 -7.97 -1.31
C VAL A 151 7.03 -9.40 -1.66
N THR A 152 6.98 -9.76 -2.94
CA THR A 152 7.40 -11.11 -3.41
C THR A 152 8.85 -11.38 -3.05
N ASP A 153 9.74 -10.43 -3.32
CA ASP A 153 11.17 -10.60 -3.03
C ASP A 153 11.40 -10.77 -1.52
N THR A 154 10.76 -9.92 -0.72
CA THR A 154 10.89 -9.97 0.75
C THR A 154 10.38 -11.30 1.30
N LEU A 155 9.19 -11.74 0.89
CA LEU A 155 8.60 -13.00 1.37
C LEU A 155 9.41 -14.21 0.88
N SER A 156 9.94 -14.16 -0.35
CA SER A 156 10.77 -15.26 -0.89
C SER A 156 12.10 -15.41 -0.13
N GLU A 157 12.65 -14.29 0.36
CA GLU A 157 13.84 -14.33 1.23
C GLU A 157 13.52 -14.91 2.63
N MET A 158 12.34 -14.60 3.16
CA MET A 158 11.91 -15.04 4.49
C MET A 158 11.45 -16.50 4.48
N ASP A 159 10.81 -16.93 3.39
CA ASP A 159 10.23 -18.26 3.22
C ASP A 159 10.60 -18.83 1.84
N PRO A 160 11.87 -19.26 1.67
CA PRO A 160 12.33 -19.79 0.38
C PRO A 160 11.57 -21.03 -0.10
N SER A 161 10.93 -21.77 0.81
CA SER A 161 10.16 -22.97 0.44
C SER A 161 8.94 -22.61 -0.41
N ASN A 162 8.36 -21.43 -0.23
CA ASN A 162 7.20 -20.94 -0.97
C ASN A 162 7.55 -19.90 -2.04
N ALA A 163 8.83 -19.62 -2.30
CA ALA A 163 9.27 -18.58 -3.24
C ALA A 163 8.63 -18.73 -4.63
N ALA A 164 8.56 -19.95 -5.16
CA ALA A 164 7.94 -20.22 -6.45
C ALA A 164 6.43 -19.89 -6.46
N ARG A 165 5.74 -20.11 -5.33
CA ARG A 165 4.33 -19.79 -5.19
C ARG A 165 4.11 -18.26 -5.12
N TYR A 166 4.92 -17.57 -4.31
CA TYR A 166 4.89 -16.10 -4.27
C TYR A 166 5.11 -15.49 -5.65
N ALA A 167 6.08 -16.03 -6.41
CA ALA A 167 6.36 -15.56 -7.78
C ALA A 167 5.17 -15.79 -8.72
N ALA A 168 4.54 -16.97 -8.67
CA ALA A 168 3.35 -17.27 -9.49
C ALA A 168 2.18 -16.35 -9.12
N ASN A 169 1.96 -16.11 -7.83
CA ASN A 169 0.91 -15.20 -7.35
C ASN A 169 1.18 -13.76 -7.81
N ARG A 170 2.45 -13.30 -7.77
CA ARG A 170 2.85 -11.98 -8.29
C ARG A 170 2.51 -11.85 -9.78
N ASP A 171 2.86 -12.83 -10.60
CA ASP A 171 2.62 -12.77 -12.05
C ASP A 171 1.13 -12.67 -12.33
N HIS A 172 0.30 -13.42 -11.61
CA HIS A 172 -1.15 -13.35 -11.70
C HIS A 172 -1.67 -11.97 -11.25
N ALA A 173 -1.17 -11.46 -10.12
CA ALA A 173 -1.57 -10.16 -9.58
C ALA A 173 -1.21 -9.01 -10.54
N ILE A 174 -0.03 -9.05 -11.15
CA ILE A 174 0.38 -8.06 -12.16
C ILE A 174 -0.58 -8.08 -13.35
N GLN A 175 -1.00 -9.27 -13.78
CA GLN A 175 -1.99 -9.37 -14.87
C GLN A 175 -3.33 -8.73 -14.47
N GLU A 176 -3.81 -8.99 -13.24
CA GLU A 176 -5.03 -8.38 -12.73
C GLU A 176 -4.91 -6.84 -12.70
N ILE A 177 -3.77 -6.29 -12.25
CA ILE A 177 -3.52 -4.83 -12.25
C ILE A 177 -3.54 -4.27 -13.67
N ASN A 178 -2.92 -4.95 -14.63
CA ASN A 178 -2.91 -4.52 -16.04
C ASN A 178 -4.33 -4.50 -16.62
N ASP A 179 -5.14 -5.49 -16.30
CA ASP A 179 -6.54 -5.57 -16.77
C ASP A 179 -7.37 -4.42 -16.19
N VAL A 180 -7.17 -4.10 -14.89
CA VAL A 180 -7.79 -2.94 -14.24
C VAL A 180 -7.32 -1.64 -14.91
N GLN A 181 -6.01 -1.49 -15.15
CA GLN A 181 -5.45 -0.30 -15.82
C GLN A 181 -6.09 -0.09 -17.19
N HIS A 182 -6.18 -1.12 -18.03
CA HIS A 182 -6.82 -1.05 -19.32
C HIS A 182 -8.31 -0.69 -19.21
N SER A 183 -8.99 -1.24 -18.21
CA SER A 183 -10.42 -0.95 -17.98
C SER A 183 -10.62 0.52 -17.58
N VAL A 184 -9.77 1.03 -16.69
CA VAL A 184 -9.79 2.44 -16.26
C VAL A 184 -9.50 3.36 -17.45
N MET A 185 -8.48 3.04 -18.27
CA MET A 185 -8.16 3.82 -19.47
C MET A 185 -9.36 3.91 -20.42
N ARG A 186 -10.07 2.79 -20.65
CA ARG A 186 -11.29 2.78 -21.49
C ARG A 186 -12.39 3.64 -20.85
N ALA A 187 -12.60 3.53 -19.55
CA ALA A 187 -13.66 4.28 -18.85
C ALA A 187 -13.40 5.79 -18.86
N LEU A 188 -12.13 6.18 -18.81
CA LEU A 188 -11.73 7.60 -18.79
C LEU A 188 -11.58 8.20 -20.20
N HIS A 189 -11.65 7.37 -21.23
CA HIS A 189 -11.48 7.83 -22.62
C HIS A 189 -12.48 8.95 -22.95
N GLY A 190 -11.94 10.07 -23.34
CA GLY A 190 -12.75 11.23 -23.76
C GLY A 190 -13.11 12.20 -22.63
N VAL A 191 -12.79 11.86 -21.37
CA VAL A 191 -13.04 12.76 -20.23
C VAL A 191 -11.77 13.23 -19.52
N GLN A 192 -10.58 12.82 -19.98
CA GLN A 192 -9.31 13.20 -19.33
C GLN A 192 -9.09 14.71 -19.24
N SER A 193 -9.60 15.46 -20.24
CA SER A 193 -9.45 16.93 -20.27
C SER A 193 -10.46 17.65 -19.36
N GLU A 194 -11.50 16.95 -18.90
CA GLU A 194 -12.54 17.57 -18.07
C GLU A 194 -11.96 17.92 -16.68
N PRO A 195 -12.06 19.18 -16.25
CA PRO A 195 -11.50 19.56 -14.96
C PRO A 195 -12.33 19.00 -13.80
N PHE A 196 -11.64 18.53 -12.77
CA PHE A 196 -12.29 18.03 -11.55
C PHE A 196 -11.56 18.52 -10.31
N VAL A 197 -12.25 18.55 -9.20
CA VAL A 197 -11.68 18.84 -7.89
C VAL A 197 -11.91 17.66 -6.96
N VAL A 198 -11.06 17.57 -5.95
CA VAL A 198 -11.12 16.50 -4.94
C VAL A 198 -11.28 17.10 -3.55
N PHE A 199 -11.90 16.38 -2.63
CA PHE A 199 -11.96 16.82 -1.24
C PHE A 199 -10.54 16.80 -0.64
N HIS A 200 -9.82 15.69 -0.78
CA HIS A 200 -8.50 15.44 -0.24
C HIS A 200 -7.50 15.25 -1.40
N ASP A 201 -6.33 15.89 -1.32
CA ASP A 201 -5.28 15.81 -2.35
C ASP A 201 -4.53 14.48 -2.25
N ALA A 202 -5.20 13.39 -2.65
CA ALA A 202 -4.68 12.04 -2.58
C ALA A 202 -4.43 11.39 -3.96
N TYR A 203 -4.93 11.99 -5.02
CA TYR A 203 -5.08 11.32 -6.32
C TYR A 203 -3.96 11.62 -7.31
N GLN A 204 -2.89 12.30 -6.89
CA GLN A 204 -1.82 12.77 -7.79
C GLN A 204 -1.22 11.64 -8.64
N TYR A 205 -1.01 10.47 -8.06
CA TYR A 205 -0.48 9.30 -8.78
C TYR A 205 -1.46 8.78 -9.82
N PHE A 206 -2.73 8.70 -9.48
CA PHE A 206 -3.80 8.28 -10.39
C PHE A 206 -3.96 9.30 -11.53
N GLU A 207 -3.98 10.57 -11.20
CA GLU A 207 -4.05 11.66 -12.19
C GLU A 207 -2.89 11.57 -13.19
N HIS A 208 -1.68 11.37 -12.68
CA HIS A 208 -0.48 11.24 -13.49
C HIS A 208 -0.53 10.00 -14.39
N ALA A 209 -0.95 8.85 -13.82
CA ALA A 209 -1.00 7.59 -14.56
C ALA A 209 -2.03 7.60 -15.70
N PHE A 210 -3.14 8.35 -15.54
CA PHE A 210 -4.25 8.35 -16.51
C PHE A 210 -4.42 9.68 -17.25
N GLY A 211 -3.53 10.65 -17.03
CA GLY A 211 -3.55 11.93 -17.75
C GLY A 211 -4.77 12.79 -17.45
N LEU A 212 -5.20 12.87 -16.18
CA LEU A 212 -6.42 13.58 -15.81
C LEU A 212 -6.16 15.06 -15.49
N ASN A 213 -7.17 15.88 -15.71
CA ASN A 213 -7.11 17.34 -15.54
C ASN A 213 -7.54 17.77 -14.13
N TYR A 214 -6.63 17.65 -13.17
CA TYR A 214 -6.85 18.08 -11.79
C TYR A 214 -6.92 19.62 -11.71
N ALA A 215 -8.01 20.14 -11.16
CA ALA A 215 -8.22 21.59 -10.98
C ALA A 215 -7.90 22.07 -9.56
N GLY A 216 -8.02 21.19 -8.55
CA GLY A 216 -7.73 21.61 -7.17
C GLY A 216 -8.25 20.66 -6.11
N ALA A 217 -7.84 20.89 -4.86
CA ALA A 217 -8.30 20.15 -3.70
C ALA A 217 -8.80 21.09 -2.61
N LEU A 218 -9.85 20.67 -1.91
CA LEU A 218 -10.37 21.41 -0.77
C LEU A 218 -9.41 21.35 0.42
N ALA A 219 -8.82 20.17 0.65
CA ALA A 219 -7.87 19.94 1.73
C ALA A 219 -6.62 19.23 1.20
N LEU A 220 -5.43 19.68 1.58
CA LEU A 220 -4.17 18.95 1.34
C LEU A 220 -4.03 17.76 2.30
N SER A 221 -4.66 17.88 3.45
CA SER A 221 -4.63 16.89 4.50
C SER A 221 -6.04 16.82 5.09
N PRO A 222 -6.63 15.62 5.15
CA PRO A 222 -8.03 15.48 5.55
C PRO A 222 -8.31 15.86 7.01
N GLU A 223 -7.26 15.95 7.83
CA GLU A 223 -7.35 16.26 9.26
C GLU A 223 -7.56 17.75 9.54
N ARG A 224 -7.33 18.59 8.53
CA ARG A 224 -7.50 20.04 8.67
C ARG A 224 -8.73 20.51 7.92
N GLN A 225 -9.64 21.08 8.66
CA GLN A 225 -10.76 21.77 8.03
C GLN A 225 -10.23 22.91 7.18
N PRO A 226 -10.68 23.03 5.94
CA PRO A 226 -10.26 24.13 5.09
C PRO A 226 -10.74 25.46 5.66
N GLY A 227 -9.86 26.46 5.61
CA GLY A 227 -10.23 27.82 6.00
C GLY A 227 -11.14 28.48 4.96
N VAL A 228 -11.90 29.50 5.38
CA VAL A 228 -12.84 30.22 4.52
C VAL A 228 -12.17 30.71 3.22
N ARG A 229 -10.93 31.20 3.32
CA ARG A 229 -10.16 31.65 2.14
C ARG A 229 -9.94 30.49 1.16
N GLN A 230 -9.62 29.32 1.66
CA GLN A 230 -9.37 28.11 0.84
C GLN A 230 -10.62 27.68 0.09
N VAL A 231 -11.75 27.61 0.81
CA VAL A 231 -13.05 27.29 0.22
C VAL A 231 -13.38 28.28 -0.90
N ARG A 232 -13.25 29.58 -0.63
CA ARG A 232 -13.53 30.62 -1.62
C ARG A 232 -12.67 30.47 -2.86
N MET A 233 -11.37 30.25 -2.69
CA MET A 233 -10.43 30.09 -3.81
C MET A 233 -10.77 28.83 -4.64
N LEU A 234 -11.20 27.74 -4.00
CA LEU A 234 -11.62 26.56 -4.73
C LEU A 234 -12.91 26.82 -5.50
N MET A 235 -13.87 27.56 -4.93
CA MET A 235 -15.09 27.94 -5.62
C MET A 235 -14.79 28.83 -6.84
N ASP A 236 -13.89 29.80 -6.68
CA ASP A 236 -13.43 30.63 -7.81
C ASP A 236 -12.80 29.75 -8.91
N THR A 237 -12.04 28.71 -8.55
CA THR A 237 -11.46 27.76 -9.49
C THR A 237 -12.56 26.95 -10.21
N ILE A 238 -13.54 26.47 -9.46
CA ILE A 238 -14.68 25.72 -10.00
C ILE A 238 -15.40 26.56 -11.07
N ASP A 239 -15.69 27.81 -10.75
CA ASP A 239 -16.38 28.72 -11.66
C ASP A 239 -15.53 29.04 -12.90
N GLN A 240 -14.25 29.41 -12.70
CA GLN A 240 -13.36 29.82 -13.79
C GLN A 240 -13.03 28.67 -14.76
N GLN A 241 -12.93 27.46 -14.27
CA GLN A 241 -12.59 26.28 -15.09
C GLN A 241 -13.82 25.46 -15.47
N SER A 242 -15.01 25.89 -15.06
CA SER A 242 -16.28 25.17 -15.33
C SER A 242 -16.24 23.73 -14.83
N VAL A 243 -15.69 23.54 -13.62
CA VAL A 243 -15.58 22.21 -13.00
C VAL A 243 -16.98 21.65 -12.72
N THR A 244 -17.26 20.46 -13.22
CA THR A 244 -18.56 19.79 -13.03
C THR A 244 -18.47 18.59 -12.12
N CYS A 245 -17.28 18.20 -11.66
CA CYS A 245 -17.09 16.98 -10.91
C CYS A 245 -16.28 17.22 -9.63
N VAL A 246 -16.84 16.79 -8.50
CA VAL A 246 -16.19 16.89 -7.18
C VAL A 246 -16.11 15.50 -6.59
N PHE A 247 -14.89 15.01 -6.31
CA PHE A 247 -14.69 13.71 -5.67
C PHE A 247 -14.54 13.86 -4.17
N SER A 248 -15.23 13.02 -3.42
CA SER A 248 -15.12 12.94 -1.95
C SER A 248 -15.00 11.48 -1.52
N GLU A 249 -14.43 11.27 -0.35
CA GLU A 249 -14.23 9.92 0.19
C GLU A 249 -15.16 9.70 1.40
N PRO A 250 -15.62 8.44 1.61
CA PRO A 250 -16.57 8.11 2.69
C PRO A 250 -16.09 8.44 4.11
N GLN A 251 -14.78 8.48 4.31
CA GLN A 251 -14.17 8.75 5.61
C GLN A 251 -14.23 10.23 6.02
N PHE A 252 -14.66 11.13 5.13
CA PHE A 252 -14.69 12.57 5.41
C PHE A 252 -16.12 13.13 5.39
N PRO A 253 -16.40 14.18 6.18
CA PRO A 253 -17.74 14.75 6.21
C PRO A 253 -18.14 15.33 4.85
N SER A 254 -19.26 14.85 4.32
CA SER A 254 -19.78 15.29 3.01
C SER A 254 -20.40 16.68 3.00
N LYS A 255 -20.64 17.30 4.16
CA LYS A 255 -21.32 18.61 4.27
C LYS A 255 -20.64 19.72 3.47
N LEU A 256 -19.31 19.70 3.36
CA LEU A 256 -18.56 20.70 2.62
C LEU A 256 -18.57 20.47 1.10
N VAL A 257 -19.00 19.30 0.67
CA VAL A 257 -19.11 18.95 -0.76
C VAL A 257 -20.53 19.18 -1.26
N GLN A 258 -21.52 19.31 -0.35
CA GLN A 258 -22.94 19.51 -0.62
C GLN A 258 -23.37 20.99 -0.63
N UNK A 259 -22.52 21.60 -0.19
CA UNK A 259 -22.83 22.93 -0.02
C UNK A 259 -22.65 23.72 -1.18
#